data_8b3e52394cd0f3af4127c2df273b6e77
#
_entry.id   8b3e52394cd0f3af4127c2df273b6e77
#
_cell.length_a   1.000
_cell.length_b   1.000
_cell.length_c   1.000
_cell.angle_alpha   90.00
_cell.angle_beta   90.00
_cell.angle_gamma   90.00
#
_symmetry.space_group_name_H-M   'P 1'
#
loop_
_entity.id
_entity.type
_entity.pdbx_description
1 polymer ?
#
loop_
_entity_poly.entity_id
_entity_poly.type
_entity_poly.pdbx_seq_one_letter_code
_entity_poly.pdbx_strand_id
1 'polypeptide(L)'
;VDRAVAAARRAFEDGRWRDMPPAGRKKVLHKIADLIEQYAVELTVLGVRDNGTEFNMALKAEAGSAAGTFRYYAEALDKIYGEVAPTAPDVLGLVHHAPVGVVGAIVPWNFPLMIGAWKLAPALAMGNSVVLKPAETASLSLLKLAGICAEAGLPDGVLNVVTGQGAVAGEALAL
;
A
#
# COMPACT_ATOMS: atom_id res chain seq x y z
N VAL A 1 8.64 -15.49 -1.83
CA VAL A 1 9.16 -14.14 -1.59
C VAL A 1 9.90 -13.64 -2.82
N ASP A 2 10.97 -14.31 -3.28
CA ASP A 2 11.89 -13.86 -4.36
C ASP A 2 11.17 -13.44 -5.66
N ARG A 3 10.19 -14.23 -6.11
CA ARG A 3 9.38 -13.89 -7.29
C ARG A 3 8.60 -12.58 -7.11
N ALA A 4 8.08 -12.33 -5.90
CA ALA A 4 7.35 -11.11 -5.58
C ALA A 4 8.28 -9.90 -5.53
N VAL A 5 9.44 -10.05 -4.89
CA VAL A 5 10.49 -9.01 -4.84
C VAL A 5 11.00 -8.71 -6.25
N ALA A 6 11.28 -9.73 -7.06
CA ALA A 6 11.71 -9.52 -8.44
C ALA A 6 10.64 -8.83 -9.31
N ALA A 7 9.35 -9.15 -9.12
CA ALA A 7 8.25 -8.46 -9.81
C ALA A 7 8.14 -7.00 -9.37
N ALA A 8 8.21 -6.74 -8.05
CA ALA A 8 8.19 -5.39 -7.50
C ALA A 8 9.38 -4.56 -7.98
N ARG A 9 10.57 -5.16 -8.05
CA ARG A 9 11.79 -4.50 -8.53
C ARG A 9 11.65 -4.11 -10.00
N ARG A 10 11.23 -5.02 -10.86
CA ARG A 10 10.98 -4.71 -12.29
C ARG A 10 9.95 -3.59 -12.46
N ALA A 11 8.83 -3.65 -11.73
CA ALA A 11 7.79 -2.62 -11.81
C ALA A 11 8.27 -1.25 -11.34
N PHE A 12 9.20 -1.22 -10.38
CA PHE A 12 9.83 0.02 -9.93
C PHE A 12 10.85 0.56 -10.95
N GLU A 13 11.72 -0.31 -11.47
CA GLU A 13 12.82 0.08 -12.38
C GLU A 13 12.32 0.54 -13.75
N ASP A 14 11.28 -0.08 -14.29
CA ASP A 14 10.68 0.35 -15.57
C ASP A 14 9.82 1.62 -15.46
N GLY A 15 9.61 2.13 -14.26
CA GLY A 15 8.98 3.41 -14.02
C GLY A 15 7.46 3.44 -14.19
N ARG A 16 6.79 2.30 -14.49
CA ARG A 16 5.35 2.25 -14.79
C ARG A 16 4.44 2.89 -13.74
N TRP A 17 4.89 2.95 -12.49
CA TRP A 17 4.22 3.62 -11.37
C TRP A 17 5.02 4.80 -10.82
N ARG A 18 6.33 4.62 -10.60
CA ARG A 18 7.23 5.64 -10.08
C ARG A 18 7.17 6.93 -10.91
N ASP A 19 7.24 6.78 -12.23
CA ASP A 19 7.32 7.91 -13.16
C ASP A 19 5.94 8.42 -13.61
N MET A 20 4.85 7.77 -13.13
CA MET A 20 3.49 8.26 -13.34
C MET A 20 3.33 9.64 -12.68
N PRO A 21 2.81 10.65 -13.39
CA PRO A 21 2.57 11.97 -12.81
C PRO A 21 1.74 11.89 -11.53
N PRO A 22 1.98 12.76 -10.54
CA PRO A 22 1.23 12.79 -9.28
C PRO A 22 -0.30 12.75 -9.46
N ALA A 23 -0.82 13.50 -10.43
CA ALA A 23 -2.26 13.50 -10.75
C ALA A 23 -2.78 12.13 -11.21
N GLY A 24 -1.96 11.34 -11.89
CA GLY A 24 -2.30 9.98 -12.31
C GLY A 24 -2.38 9.03 -11.11
N ARG A 25 -1.35 9.02 -10.26
CA ARG A 25 -1.33 8.23 -9.02
C ARG A 25 -2.50 8.60 -8.10
N LYS A 26 -2.78 9.90 -7.95
CA LYS A 26 -3.92 10.43 -7.17
C LYS A 26 -5.25 9.80 -7.63
N LYS A 27 -5.50 9.76 -8.94
CA LYS A 27 -6.72 9.16 -9.50
C LYS A 27 -6.85 7.69 -9.15
N VAL A 28 -5.76 6.92 -9.25
CA VAL A 28 -5.76 5.49 -8.89
C VAL A 28 -6.02 5.30 -7.40
N LEU A 29 -5.36 6.09 -6.53
CA LEU A 29 -5.56 5.99 -5.08
C LEU A 29 -6.99 6.34 -4.66
N HIS A 30 -7.62 7.36 -5.26
CA HIS A 30 -9.04 7.64 -5.04
C HIS A 30 -9.93 6.50 -5.51
N LYS A 31 -9.63 5.93 -6.68
CA LYS A 31 -10.39 4.78 -7.19
C LYS A 31 -10.27 3.56 -6.29
N ILE A 32 -9.09 3.31 -5.70
CA ILE A 32 -8.91 2.26 -4.68
C ILE A 32 -9.84 2.54 -3.49
N ALA A 33 -9.87 3.77 -2.97
CA ALA A 33 -10.72 4.13 -1.85
C ALA A 33 -12.21 3.93 -2.16
N ASP A 34 -12.67 4.35 -3.34
CA ASP A 34 -14.06 4.17 -3.77
C ASP A 34 -14.43 2.68 -3.88
N LEU A 35 -13.53 1.86 -4.43
CA LEU A 35 -13.74 0.41 -4.53
C LEU A 35 -13.70 -0.27 -3.16
N ILE A 36 -12.85 0.16 -2.21
CA ILE A 36 -12.87 -0.34 -0.83
C ILE A 36 -14.24 -0.09 -0.20
N GLU A 37 -14.84 1.09 -0.38
CA GLU A 37 -16.19 1.38 0.12
C GLU A 37 -17.26 0.55 -0.60
N GLN A 38 -17.17 0.41 -1.91
CA GLN A 38 -18.07 -0.43 -2.69
C GLN A 38 -18.05 -1.90 -2.22
N TYR A 39 -16.88 -2.43 -1.90
CA TYR A 39 -16.68 -3.81 -1.42
C TYR A 39 -16.61 -3.93 0.11
N ALA A 40 -17.03 -2.90 0.87
CA ALA A 40 -16.86 -2.86 2.32
C ALA A 40 -17.46 -4.07 3.04
N VAL A 41 -18.67 -4.50 2.65
CA VAL A 41 -19.31 -5.68 3.25
C VAL A 41 -18.54 -6.96 2.94
N GLU A 42 -18.09 -7.16 1.70
CA GLU A 42 -17.31 -8.33 1.32
C GLU A 42 -15.96 -8.37 2.08
N LEU A 43 -15.25 -7.25 2.13
CA LEU A 43 -13.99 -7.12 2.87
C LEU A 43 -14.19 -7.41 4.36
N THR A 44 -15.30 -6.93 4.94
CA THR A 44 -15.67 -7.20 6.34
C THR A 44 -15.92 -8.69 6.57
N VAL A 45 -16.71 -9.34 5.72
CA VAL A 45 -17.01 -10.79 5.84
C VAL A 45 -15.71 -11.61 5.76
N LEU A 46 -14.81 -11.26 4.85
CA LEU A 46 -13.51 -11.93 4.73
C LEU A 46 -12.66 -11.75 6.00
N GLY A 47 -12.61 -10.53 6.57
CA GLY A 47 -11.90 -10.27 7.82
C GLY A 47 -12.50 -11.02 9.02
N VAL A 48 -13.83 -10.99 9.17
CA VAL A 48 -14.54 -11.75 10.22
C VAL A 48 -14.26 -13.25 10.11
N ARG A 49 -14.27 -13.79 8.90
CA ARG A 49 -13.95 -15.19 8.64
C ARG A 49 -12.52 -15.57 9.04
N ASP A 50 -11.57 -14.66 8.83
CA ASP A 50 -10.16 -14.91 9.15
C ASP A 50 -9.87 -14.81 10.65
N ASN A 51 -10.31 -13.75 11.32
CA ASN A 51 -9.87 -13.41 12.67
C ASN A 51 -10.98 -13.37 13.73
N GLY A 52 -12.26 -13.61 13.34
CA GLY A 52 -13.37 -13.64 14.28
C GLY A 52 -13.80 -12.29 14.84
N THR A 53 -13.33 -11.17 14.27
CA THR A 53 -13.73 -9.82 14.71
C THR A 53 -15.25 -9.63 14.58
N GLU A 54 -15.87 -8.91 15.52
CA GLU A 54 -17.29 -8.56 15.47
C GLU A 54 -17.62 -7.76 14.21
N PHE A 55 -18.70 -8.15 13.50
CA PHE A 55 -19.03 -7.66 12.16
C PHE A 55 -19.20 -6.13 12.10
N ASN A 56 -19.99 -5.55 13.02
CA ASN A 56 -20.25 -4.10 12.98
C ASN A 56 -18.99 -3.28 13.31
N MET A 57 -18.14 -3.81 14.18
CA MET A 57 -16.85 -3.21 14.48
C MET A 57 -15.92 -3.27 13.26
N ALA A 58 -15.80 -4.44 12.62
CA ALA A 58 -14.98 -4.60 11.42
C ALA A 58 -15.46 -3.71 10.26
N LEU A 59 -16.78 -3.64 10.03
CA LEU A 59 -17.35 -2.79 8.98
C LEU A 59 -17.01 -1.31 9.18
N LYS A 60 -17.11 -0.81 10.42
CA LYS A 60 -16.82 0.59 10.75
C LYS A 60 -15.33 0.88 10.79
N ALA A 61 -14.55 0.02 11.44
CA ALA A 61 -13.15 0.29 11.74
C ALA A 61 -12.23 -0.01 10.56
N GLU A 62 -12.40 -1.15 9.88
CA GLU A 62 -11.44 -1.58 8.89
C GLU A 62 -11.66 -0.97 7.50
N ALA A 63 -12.80 -1.21 6.87
CA ALA A 63 -13.06 -0.73 5.50
C ALA A 63 -13.09 0.80 5.43
N GLY A 64 -13.78 1.46 6.37
CA GLY A 64 -13.84 2.92 6.42
C GLY A 64 -12.48 3.57 6.67
N SER A 65 -11.69 3.03 7.60
CA SER A 65 -10.33 3.51 7.86
C SER A 65 -9.40 3.28 6.67
N ALA A 66 -9.48 2.13 6.02
CA ALA A 66 -8.67 1.83 4.85
C ALA A 66 -8.98 2.81 3.69
N ALA A 67 -10.24 3.01 3.35
CA ALA A 67 -10.66 3.98 2.33
C ALA A 67 -10.21 5.40 2.67
N GLY A 68 -10.44 5.83 3.92
CA GLY A 68 -9.99 7.15 4.40
C GLY A 68 -8.49 7.34 4.31
N THR A 69 -7.70 6.30 4.61
CA THR A 69 -6.24 6.33 4.50
C THR A 69 -5.79 6.50 3.04
N PHE A 70 -6.36 5.75 2.11
CA PHE A 70 -6.04 5.92 0.69
C PHE A 70 -6.42 7.31 0.18
N ARG A 71 -7.59 7.87 0.60
CA ARG A 71 -7.98 9.25 0.23
C ARG A 71 -7.02 10.28 0.82
N TYR A 72 -6.64 10.13 2.10
CA TYR A 72 -5.70 11.04 2.73
C TYR A 72 -4.39 11.12 1.95
N TYR A 73 -3.78 9.98 1.62
CA TYR A 73 -2.52 9.97 0.89
C TYR A 73 -2.68 10.34 -0.59
N ALA A 74 -3.83 10.12 -1.21
CA ALA A 74 -4.15 10.67 -2.52
C ALA A 74 -4.14 12.19 -2.51
N GLU A 75 -4.64 12.83 -1.45
CA GLU A 75 -4.61 14.28 -1.29
C GLU A 75 -3.25 14.82 -0.84
N ALA A 76 -2.48 14.05 -0.08
CA ALA A 76 -1.18 14.46 0.44
C ALA A 76 -0.06 14.42 -0.59
N LEU A 77 -0.12 13.50 -1.58
CA LEU A 77 1.02 13.20 -2.45
C LEU A 77 1.51 14.39 -3.29
N ASP A 78 0.66 15.34 -3.62
CA ASP A 78 1.00 16.57 -4.35
C ASP A 78 1.37 17.75 -3.43
N LYS A 79 1.49 17.50 -2.13
CA LYS A 79 1.83 18.49 -1.09
C LYS A 79 3.13 18.16 -0.34
N ILE A 80 3.82 17.11 -0.77
CA ILE A 80 5.14 16.76 -0.23
C ILE A 80 6.19 17.42 -1.11
N TYR A 81 6.59 18.62 -0.69
CA TYR A 81 7.56 19.45 -1.41
C TYR A 81 8.99 19.07 -1.04
N GLY A 82 9.93 19.39 -1.93
CA GLY A 82 11.33 19.51 -1.57
C GLY A 82 11.63 20.82 -0.84
N GLU A 83 12.87 20.99 -0.43
CA GLU A 83 13.31 22.15 0.32
C GLU A 83 14.52 22.80 -0.37
N VAL A 84 14.67 24.12 -0.17
CA VAL A 84 15.90 24.84 -0.50
C VAL A 84 16.72 24.97 0.79
N ALA A 85 17.86 24.29 0.83
CA ALA A 85 18.72 24.30 2.01
C ALA A 85 19.46 25.63 2.15
N PRO A 86 19.66 26.15 3.39
CA PRO A 86 20.48 27.33 3.61
C PRO A 86 21.97 27.02 3.30
N THR A 87 22.53 27.73 2.32
CA THR A 87 23.90 27.54 1.84
C THR A 87 24.59 28.92 1.66
N ALA A 88 25.84 28.91 1.27
CA ALA A 88 26.55 30.15 0.90
C ALA A 88 25.85 30.82 -0.31
N PRO A 89 25.99 32.15 -0.49
CA PRO A 89 25.25 32.90 -1.53
C PRO A 89 25.50 32.45 -2.98
N ASP A 90 26.61 31.75 -3.24
CA ASP A 90 27.02 31.22 -4.53
C ASP A 90 26.65 29.75 -4.74
N VAL A 91 25.95 29.11 -3.77
CA VAL A 91 25.56 27.70 -3.80
C VAL A 91 24.06 27.55 -3.65
N LEU A 92 23.43 26.82 -4.54
CA LEU A 92 22.01 26.39 -4.41
C LEU A 92 21.94 24.94 -3.93
N GLY A 93 21.51 24.74 -2.69
CA GLY A 93 21.25 23.41 -2.12
C GLY A 93 19.75 23.04 -2.24
N LEU A 94 19.47 21.90 -2.86
CA LEU A 94 18.10 21.38 -2.99
C LEU A 94 17.95 20.04 -2.27
N VAL A 95 16.89 19.90 -1.47
CA VAL A 95 16.46 18.62 -0.89
C VAL A 95 15.32 18.08 -1.74
N HIS A 96 15.53 16.90 -2.31
CA HIS A 96 14.53 16.23 -3.15
C HIS A 96 14.06 14.94 -2.50
N HIS A 97 12.74 14.73 -2.41
CA HIS A 97 12.15 13.48 -1.96
C HIS A 97 12.00 12.52 -3.13
N ALA A 98 12.58 11.33 -3.01
CA ALA A 98 12.49 10.26 -4.00
C ALA A 98 11.94 8.97 -3.36
N PRO A 99 11.24 8.11 -4.12
CA PRO A 99 10.83 6.80 -3.63
C PRO A 99 12.05 5.94 -3.30
N VAL A 100 11.96 5.15 -2.21
CA VAL A 100 13.06 4.25 -1.79
C VAL A 100 13.19 3.00 -2.65
N GLY A 101 12.15 2.63 -3.40
CA GLY A 101 12.19 1.48 -4.29
C GLY A 101 11.15 0.42 -3.96
N VAL A 102 11.60 -0.76 -3.54
CA VAL A 102 10.72 -1.86 -3.12
C VAL A 102 10.60 -1.86 -1.61
N VAL A 103 9.37 -1.77 -1.12
CA VAL A 103 9.04 -1.75 0.31
C VAL A 103 8.49 -3.10 0.73
N GLY A 104 9.10 -3.74 1.72
CA GLY A 104 8.54 -4.89 2.43
C GLY A 104 7.59 -4.43 3.52
N ALA A 105 6.36 -4.95 3.56
CA ALA A 105 5.38 -4.64 4.59
C ALA A 105 4.86 -5.92 5.23
N ILE A 106 5.10 -6.11 6.53
CA ILE A 106 4.58 -7.22 7.33
C ILE A 106 3.51 -6.67 8.25
N VAL A 107 2.30 -7.24 8.21
CA VAL A 107 1.16 -6.73 8.97
C VAL A 107 0.54 -7.80 9.87
N PRO A 108 0.01 -7.40 11.05
CA PRO A 108 -0.57 -8.31 12.03
C PRO A 108 -1.99 -8.74 11.65
N TRP A 109 -2.57 -9.58 12.51
CA TRP A 109 -3.88 -10.23 12.31
C TRP A 109 -5.07 -9.44 12.88
N ASN A 110 -4.85 -8.54 13.83
CA ASN A 110 -5.93 -7.93 14.61
C ASN A 110 -6.77 -6.90 13.85
N PHE A 111 -6.14 -6.10 12.96
CA PHE A 111 -6.80 -5.16 12.06
C PHE A 111 -6.11 -5.20 10.68
N PRO A 112 -6.20 -6.32 9.96
CA PRO A 112 -5.37 -6.58 8.80
C PRO A 112 -5.57 -5.56 7.68
N LEU A 113 -6.82 -5.25 7.33
CA LEU A 113 -7.15 -4.33 6.25
C LEU A 113 -6.73 -2.89 6.58
N MET A 114 -7.06 -2.42 7.78
CA MET A 114 -6.71 -1.07 8.25
C MET A 114 -5.20 -0.88 8.31
N ILE A 115 -4.48 -1.79 8.98
CA ILE A 115 -3.03 -1.68 9.13
C ILE A 115 -2.32 -1.91 7.79
N GLY A 116 -2.85 -2.79 6.93
CA GLY A 116 -2.38 -2.94 5.56
C GLY A 116 -2.48 -1.63 4.78
N ALA A 117 -3.62 -0.96 4.84
CA ALA A 117 -3.80 0.35 4.19
C ALA A 117 -2.83 1.41 4.72
N TRP A 118 -2.53 1.43 6.04
CA TRP A 118 -1.55 2.36 6.63
C TRP A 118 -0.13 2.18 6.11
N LYS A 119 0.19 1.00 5.58
CA LYS A 119 1.50 0.73 4.94
C LYS A 119 1.44 0.95 3.43
N LEU A 120 0.38 0.47 2.79
CA LEU A 120 0.23 0.52 1.34
C LEU A 120 0.01 1.95 0.81
N ALA A 121 -0.93 2.69 1.39
CA ALA A 121 -1.32 3.99 0.87
C ALA A 121 -0.14 4.99 0.80
N PRO A 122 0.65 5.22 1.87
CA PRO A 122 1.81 6.10 1.79
C PRO A 122 2.90 5.57 0.84
N ALA A 123 3.19 4.28 0.87
CA ALA A 123 4.22 3.70 0.00
C ALA A 123 3.87 3.87 -1.48
N LEU A 124 2.63 3.55 -1.85
CA LEU A 124 2.13 3.70 -3.22
C LEU A 124 2.01 5.17 -3.63
N ALA A 125 1.53 6.05 -2.75
CA ALA A 125 1.45 7.48 -3.03
C ALA A 125 2.81 8.06 -3.43
N MET A 126 3.88 7.63 -2.76
CA MET A 126 5.25 8.10 -3.02
C MET A 126 5.94 7.37 -4.18
N GLY A 127 5.23 6.51 -4.94
CA GLY A 127 5.76 5.88 -6.14
C GLY A 127 6.59 4.61 -5.89
N ASN A 128 6.53 4.04 -4.70
CA ASN A 128 7.20 2.77 -4.40
C ASN A 128 6.41 1.58 -4.92
N SER A 129 7.09 0.45 -5.12
CA SER A 129 6.48 -0.87 -5.24
C SER A 129 6.48 -1.57 -3.88
N VAL A 130 5.50 -2.45 -3.63
CA VAL A 130 5.32 -3.07 -2.31
C VAL A 130 5.20 -4.58 -2.41
N VAL A 131 5.88 -5.29 -1.50
CA VAL A 131 5.62 -6.69 -1.19
C VAL A 131 4.98 -6.76 0.20
N LEU A 132 3.71 -7.13 0.24
CA LEU A 132 2.91 -7.19 1.47
C LEU A 132 2.83 -8.65 1.95
N LYS A 133 3.20 -8.88 3.21
CA LYS A 133 3.00 -10.16 3.89
C LYS A 133 1.95 -10.00 5.00
N PRO A 134 0.71 -10.44 4.80
CA PRO A 134 -0.30 -10.51 5.86
C PRO A 134 0.05 -11.58 6.90
N ALA A 135 -0.56 -11.48 8.08
CA ALA A 135 -0.53 -12.60 9.03
C ALA A 135 -1.15 -13.86 8.40
N GLU A 136 -0.62 -15.02 8.71
CA GLU A 136 -1.12 -16.31 8.19
C GLU A 136 -2.58 -16.60 8.57
N THR A 137 -3.04 -16.05 9.69
CA THR A 137 -4.41 -16.18 10.22
C THR A 137 -5.36 -15.11 9.74
N ALA A 138 -4.91 -14.11 8.97
CA ALA A 138 -5.73 -12.98 8.55
C ALA A 138 -5.25 -12.39 7.19
N SER A 139 -5.41 -13.16 6.12
CA SER A 139 -4.91 -12.80 4.79
C SER A 139 -5.98 -12.46 3.76
N LEU A 140 -7.22 -12.93 3.94
CA LEU A 140 -8.25 -12.87 2.90
C LEU A 140 -8.64 -11.43 2.51
N SER A 141 -8.83 -10.55 3.48
CA SER A 141 -9.16 -9.14 3.21
C SER A 141 -8.05 -8.42 2.45
N LEU A 142 -6.78 -8.72 2.73
CA LEU A 142 -5.64 -8.13 2.03
C LEU A 142 -5.41 -8.71 0.63
N LEU A 143 -5.72 -9.99 0.42
CA LEU A 143 -5.76 -10.58 -0.92
C LEU A 143 -6.85 -9.95 -1.78
N LYS A 144 -8.05 -9.72 -1.21
CA LYS A 144 -9.12 -8.98 -1.90
C LYS A 144 -8.70 -7.54 -2.18
N LEU A 145 -8.04 -6.85 -1.24
CA LEU A 145 -7.52 -5.50 -1.45
C LEU A 145 -6.52 -5.44 -2.62
N ALA A 146 -5.67 -6.46 -2.78
CA ALA A 146 -4.77 -6.52 -3.93
C ALA A 146 -5.54 -6.59 -5.27
N GLY A 147 -6.62 -7.37 -5.33
CA GLY A 147 -7.54 -7.41 -6.47
C GLY A 147 -8.20 -6.05 -6.72
N ILE A 148 -8.65 -5.38 -5.67
CA ILE A 148 -9.21 -4.01 -5.74
C ILE A 148 -8.18 -3.01 -6.29
N CYS A 149 -6.93 -3.10 -5.85
CA CYS A 149 -5.86 -2.24 -6.37
C CYS A 149 -5.64 -2.45 -7.87
N ALA A 150 -5.65 -3.70 -8.35
CA ALA A 150 -5.54 -4.02 -9.77
C ALA A 150 -6.76 -3.49 -10.57
N GLU A 151 -7.99 -3.69 -10.05
CA GLU A 151 -9.23 -3.16 -10.64
C GLU A 151 -9.22 -1.62 -10.74
N ALA A 152 -8.61 -0.95 -9.76
CA ALA A 152 -8.46 0.50 -9.76
C ALA A 152 -7.44 1.02 -10.79
N GLY A 153 -6.63 0.13 -11.38
CA GLY A 153 -5.62 0.47 -12.37
C GLY A 153 -4.20 0.61 -11.80
N LEU A 154 -3.93 0.05 -10.61
CA LEU A 154 -2.56 -0.09 -10.13
C LEU A 154 -1.82 -1.07 -11.05
N PRO A 155 -0.68 -0.67 -11.65
CA PRO A 155 0.02 -1.52 -12.61
C PRO A 155 0.55 -2.83 -12.00
N ASP A 156 0.60 -3.88 -12.81
CA ASP A 156 1.10 -5.19 -12.40
C ASP A 156 2.52 -5.12 -11.81
N GLY A 157 2.73 -5.86 -10.71
CA GLY A 157 4.00 -5.92 -10.01
C GLY A 157 4.23 -4.78 -9.00
N VAL A 158 3.46 -3.69 -9.04
CA VAL A 158 3.58 -2.60 -8.07
C VAL A 158 3.14 -3.04 -6.67
N LEU A 159 2.10 -3.86 -6.56
CA LEU A 159 1.70 -4.51 -5.32
C LEU A 159 1.74 -6.03 -5.49
N ASN A 160 2.44 -6.70 -4.59
CA ASN A 160 2.54 -8.16 -4.53
C ASN A 160 2.19 -8.62 -3.13
N VAL A 161 1.34 -9.63 -2.99
CA VAL A 161 0.98 -10.21 -1.69
C VAL A 161 1.59 -11.60 -1.57
N VAL A 162 2.32 -11.83 -0.48
CA VAL A 162 2.94 -13.13 -0.16
C VAL A 162 2.35 -13.66 1.12
N THR A 163 1.61 -14.76 1.03
CA THR A 163 1.08 -15.48 2.20
C THR A 163 2.10 -16.49 2.72
N GLY A 164 1.99 -16.84 4.00
CA GLY A 164 2.83 -17.83 4.64
C GLY A 164 3.12 -17.51 6.10
N GLN A 165 3.74 -18.47 6.80
CA GLN A 165 4.10 -18.32 8.20
C GLN A 165 5.13 -17.21 8.42
N GLY A 166 5.02 -16.52 9.54
CA GLY A 166 5.93 -15.42 9.92
C GLY A 166 7.40 -15.83 9.90
N ALA A 167 7.72 -17.00 10.51
CA ALA A 167 9.07 -17.53 10.57
C ALA A 167 9.66 -18.00 9.22
N VAL A 168 8.83 -18.10 8.18
CA VAL A 168 9.30 -18.51 6.83
C VAL A 168 9.21 -17.34 5.85
N ALA A 169 7.99 -16.90 5.53
CA ALA A 169 7.78 -15.84 4.54
C ALA A 169 8.12 -14.45 5.11
N GLY A 170 7.90 -14.23 6.40
CA GLY A 170 8.26 -12.98 7.07
C GLY A 170 9.77 -12.82 7.22
N GLU A 171 10.47 -13.85 7.67
CA GLU A 171 11.94 -13.85 7.78
C GLU A 171 12.59 -13.65 6.40
N ALA A 172 12.14 -14.41 5.39
CA ALA A 172 12.64 -14.26 4.02
C ALA A 172 12.37 -12.88 3.38
N LEU A 173 11.44 -12.10 3.92
CA LEU A 173 11.18 -10.72 3.46
C LEU A 173 12.02 -9.70 4.23
N ALA A 174 12.48 -10.04 5.44
CA ALA A 174 13.28 -9.17 6.30
C ALA A 174 14.79 -9.28 6.07
N LEU A 175 15.26 -10.40 5.50
CA LEU A 175 16.67 -10.68 5.14
C LEU A 175 16.96 -10.22 3.70
#